data_a12a1ec56a908b32c94415bf738c9135
#
_entry.id   a12a1ec56a908b32c94415bf738c9135
#
_cell.length_a   1.000
_cell.length_b   1.000
_cell.length_c   1.000
_cell.angle_alpha   90.00
_cell.angle_beta   90.00
_cell.angle_gamma   90.00
#
_symmetry.space_group_name_H-M   'P 1'
#
loop_
_entity.id
_entity.type
_entity.pdbx_description
1 polymer ?
#
loop_
_entity_poly.entity_id
_entity_poly.type
_entity_poly.pdbx_seq_one_letter_code
_entity_poly.pdbx_strand_id
1 'polypeptide(L)'
;MASAKTSTSQRLENSEGAEESVRKARKTAIEMMKKAGFDIGPNVEVVVDPKLPFMGYTMPQGGNFTIVVSGGAVGSGLLEGLLVHEMSHVYRIQTNHSSHNGQILEEAIDNLGKKVVLRDYQQKIIHDLLNDIQDLYADDISFKVLRNSPIMASDQMTRFLQDWVKDEPAKSRDAVMDGWINASIMTHNARAIAQMARHRVEDTGGRAEQANKSFLSQISPSVAGRFEYFRNLLENLREDMTAEEYRALLADYLRQFLEIAEKN
;
A
#
# COMPACT_ATOMS: atom_id res chain seq x y z
N MET A 1 -22.42 -16.36 -40.24
CA MET A 1 -23.09 -16.22 -38.95
C MET A 1 -22.54 -17.12 -37.81
N ALA A 2 -21.39 -17.81 -37.98
CA ALA A 2 -20.81 -18.69 -36.95
C ALA A 2 -19.78 -18.00 -36.01
N SER A 3 -19.21 -16.86 -36.42
CA SER A 3 -18.11 -16.21 -35.66
C SER A 3 -18.51 -15.46 -34.40
N ALA A 4 -19.78 -14.99 -34.30
CA ALA A 4 -20.25 -14.21 -33.15
C ALA A 4 -20.65 -15.06 -31.93
N LYS A 5 -21.06 -16.32 -32.16
CA LYS A 5 -21.45 -17.26 -31.08
C LYS A 5 -20.27 -17.79 -30.28
N THR A 6 -19.11 -17.97 -30.93
CA THR A 6 -17.88 -18.48 -30.27
C THR A 6 -17.29 -17.47 -29.30
N SER A 7 -17.39 -16.16 -29.57
CA SER A 7 -16.82 -15.11 -28.69
C SER A 7 -17.65 -14.90 -27.42
N THR A 8 -18.96 -15.12 -27.47
CA THR A 8 -19.84 -14.94 -26.30
C THR A 8 -19.72 -16.09 -25.32
N SER A 9 -19.65 -17.35 -25.82
CA SER A 9 -19.43 -18.52 -24.96
C SER A 9 -18.06 -18.49 -24.26
N GLN A 10 -17.00 -18.14 -24.98
CA GLN A 10 -15.66 -17.99 -24.38
C GLN A 10 -15.59 -16.86 -23.33
N ARG A 11 -16.33 -15.76 -23.54
CA ARG A 11 -16.43 -14.69 -22.53
C ARG A 11 -17.18 -15.13 -21.28
N LEU A 12 -18.24 -15.90 -21.42
CA LEU A 12 -19.03 -16.44 -20.30
C LEU A 12 -18.20 -17.47 -19.49
N GLU A 13 -17.54 -18.40 -20.18
CA GLU A 13 -16.66 -19.40 -19.54
C GLU A 13 -15.48 -18.76 -18.80
N ASN A 14 -14.87 -17.71 -19.37
CA ASN A 14 -13.81 -16.94 -18.70
C ASN A 14 -14.33 -16.16 -17.49
N SER A 15 -15.56 -15.66 -17.54
CA SER A 15 -16.20 -14.96 -16.42
C SER A 15 -16.50 -15.92 -15.26
N GLU A 16 -17.08 -17.08 -15.54
CA GLU A 16 -17.39 -18.10 -14.53
C GLU A 16 -16.12 -18.65 -13.87
N GLY A 17 -15.07 -18.88 -14.65
CA GLY A 17 -13.77 -19.31 -14.14
C GLY A 17 -13.09 -18.27 -13.25
N ALA A 18 -13.22 -16.99 -13.58
CA ALA A 18 -12.71 -15.88 -12.78
C ALA A 18 -13.45 -15.74 -11.45
N GLU A 19 -14.78 -15.81 -11.46
CA GLU A 19 -15.61 -15.77 -10.25
C GLU A 19 -15.31 -16.92 -9.29
N GLU A 20 -15.16 -18.13 -9.83
CA GLU A 20 -14.79 -19.31 -9.04
C GLU A 20 -13.40 -19.17 -8.41
N SER A 21 -12.43 -18.65 -9.16
CA SER A 21 -11.08 -18.38 -8.69
C SER A 21 -11.10 -17.38 -7.53
N VAL A 22 -11.84 -16.29 -7.67
CA VAL A 22 -12.01 -15.26 -6.62
C VAL A 22 -12.69 -15.84 -5.38
N ARG A 23 -13.75 -16.62 -5.57
CA ARG A 23 -14.46 -17.28 -4.45
C ARG A 23 -13.53 -18.20 -3.66
N LYS A 24 -12.72 -18.99 -4.36
CA LYS A 24 -11.75 -19.90 -3.73
C LYS A 24 -10.66 -19.11 -2.99
N ALA A 25 -10.06 -18.11 -3.64
CA ALA A 25 -9.04 -17.26 -3.04
C ALA A 25 -9.56 -16.53 -1.80
N ARG A 26 -10.78 -15.96 -1.86
CA ARG A 26 -11.45 -15.33 -0.71
C ARG A 26 -11.59 -16.29 0.47
N LYS A 27 -12.07 -17.51 0.22
CA LYS A 27 -12.22 -18.53 1.27
C LYS A 27 -10.87 -18.86 1.91
N THR A 28 -9.86 -19.10 1.09
CA THR A 28 -8.49 -19.39 1.54
C THR A 28 -7.94 -18.24 2.39
N ALA A 29 -8.06 -16.98 1.94
CA ALA A 29 -7.57 -15.82 2.65
C ALA A 29 -8.26 -15.65 4.02
N ILE A 30 -9.59 -15.78 4.11
CA ILE A 30 -10.34 -15.74 5.38
C ILE A 30 -9.85 -16.83 6.34
N GLU A 31 -9.67 -18.06 5.86
CA GLU A 31 -9.19 -19.17 6.69
C GLU A 31 -7.76 -18.90 7.22
N MET A 32 -6.90 -18.34 6.39
CA MET A 32 -5.53 -17.95 6.77
C MET A 32 -5.52 -16.85 7.83
N MET A 33 -6.29 -15.79 7.63
CA MET A 33 -6.46 -14.69 8.59
C MET A 33 -6.94 -15.23 9.93
N LYS A 34 -8.00 -16.05 9.92
CA LYS A 34 -8.57 -16.66 11.13
C LYS A 34 -7.56 -17.58 11.84
N LYS A 35 -6.84 -18.43 11.10
CA LYS A 35 -5.81 -19.32 11.66
C LYS A 35 -4.67 -18.54 12.33
N ALA A 36 -4.36 -17.36 11.82
CA ALA A 36 -3.33 -16.48 12.38
C ALA A 36 -3.83 -15.59 13.54
N GLY A 37 -5.12 -15.72 13.92
CA GLY A 37 -5.73 -14.95 15.01
C GLY A 37 -6.37 -13.61 14.60
N PHE A 38 -6.50 -13.37 13.30
CA PHE A 38 -7.10 -12.14 12.74
C PHE A 38 -8.47 -12.45 12.11
N ASP A 39 -9.45 -12.83 12.94
CA ASP A 39 -10.80 -13.18 12.46
C ASP A 39 -11.57 -11.91 12.07
N ILE A 40 -11.91 -11.79 10.79
CA ILE A 40 -12.68 -10.67 10.22
C ILE A 40 -14.16 -11.01 10.01
N GLY A 41 -14.57 -12.23 10.35
CA GLY A 41 -15.93 -12.71 10.10
C GLY A 41 -16.27 -12.89 8.61
N PRO A 42 -17.53 -13.19 8.30
CA PRO A 42 -17.96 -13.51 6.93
C PRO A 42 -18.33 -12.29 6.07
N ASN A 43 -18.45 -11.10 6.65
CA ASN A 43 -19.06 -9.91 6.03
C ASN A 43 -18.08 -9.15 5.11
N VAL A 44 -17.30 -9.89 4.33
CA VAL A 44 -16.38 -9.34 3.33
C VAL A 44 -16.74 -9.88 1.97
N GLU A 45 -17.14 -9.02 1.07
CA GLU A 45 -17.37 -9.34 -0.34
C GLU A 45 -16.13 -9.04 -1.18
N VAL A 46 -15.90 -9.81 -2.23
CA VAL A 46 -14.82 -9.55 -3.20
C VAL A 46 -15.43 -9.38 -4.58
N VAL A 47 -15.13 -8.25 -5.22
CA VAL A 47 -15.63 -7.86 -6.54
C VAL A 47 -14.45 -7.63 -7.48
N VAL A 48 -14.59 -8.05 -8.73
CA VAL A 48 -13.57 -7.82 -9.76
C VAL A 48 -13.94 -6.59 -10.59
N ASP A 49 -13.06 -5.60 -10.63
CA ASP A 49 -13.12 -4.51 -11.61
C ASP A 49 -12.01 -4.71 -12.67
N PRO A 50 -12.38 -5.13 -13.90
CA PRO A 50 -11.39 -5.36 -14.96
C PRO A 50 -10.64 -4.10 -15.41
N LYS A 51 -11.14 -2.91 -15.05
CA LYS A 51 -10.56 -1.62 -15.44
C LYS A 51 -9.73 -0.97 -14.34
N LEU A 52 -9.70 -1.58 -13.15
CA LEU A 52 -8.93 -1.04 -12.03
C LEU A 52 -7.43 -0.98 -12.40
N PRO A 53 -6.80 0.21 -12.35
CA PRO A 53 -5.41 0.38 -12.81
C PRO A 53 -4.36 -0.06 -11.78
N PHE A 54 -4.78 -0.49 -10.58
CA PHE A 54 -3.94 -1.03 -9.50
C PHE A 54 -4.53 -2.34 -8.98
N MET A 55 -3.87 -3.01 -8.04
CA MET A 55 -4.18 -4.39 -7.67
C MET A 55 -5.52 -4.55 -6.96
N GLY A 56 -5.83 -3.69 -5.98
CA GLY A 56 -7.08 -3.76 -5.22
C GLY A 56 -7.20 -2.66 -4.17
N TYR A 57 -8.37 -2.59 -3.53
CA TYR A 57 -8.63 -1.72 -2.39
C TYR A 57 -9.84 -2.20 -1.59
N THR A 58 -9.93 -1.76 -0.34
CA THR A 58 -11.00 -2.11 0.60
C THR A 58 -11.93 -0.92 0.82
N MET A 59 -13.25 -1.16 0.77
CA MET A 59 -14.28 -0.18 1.10
C MET A 59 -15.17 -0.67 2.24
N PRO A 60 -15.34 0.11 3.33
CA PRO A 60 -16.36 -0.14 4.33
C PRO A 60 -17.75 0.27 3.81
N GLN A 61 -18.77 -0.56 4.06
CA GLN A 61 -20.15 -0.33 3.65
C GLN A 61 -21.11 -0.76 4.78
N GLY A 62 -21.47 0.17 5.67
CA GLY A 62 -22.53 -0.05 6.67
C GLY A 62 -22.35 -1.28 7.55
N GLY A 63 -21.13 -1.60 7.98
CA GLY A 63 -20.79 -2.78 8.78
C GLY A 63 -20.34 -4.01 7.96
N ASN A 64 -20.47 -3.95 6.63
CA ASN A 64 -19.87 -4.89 5.69
C ASN A 64 -18.64 -4.27 5.04
N PHE A 65 -17.88 -5.08 4.29
CA PHE A 65 -16.71 -4.64 3.54
C PHE A 65 -16.76 -5.19 2.12
N THR A 66 -16.41 -4.35 1.17
CA THR A 66 -16.19 -4.78 -0.21
C THR A 66 -14.71 -4.60 -0.55
N ILE A 67 -14.05 -5.67 -0.95
CA ILE A 67 -12.71 -5.64 -1.51
C ILE A 67 -12.85 -5.66 -3.03
N VAL A 68 -12.35 -4.63 -3.70
CA VAL A 68 -12.32 -4.57 -5.16
C VAL A 68 -10.94 -4.97 -5.63
N VAL A 69 -10.86 -5.96 -6.51
CA VAL A 69 -9.59 -6.43 -7.09
C VAL A 69 -9.57 -6.21 -8.60
N SER A 70 -8.40 -5.94 -9.15
CA SER A 70 -8.26 -5.76 -10.60
C SER A 70 -8.39 -7.08 -11.35
N GLY A 71 -8.79 -7.02 -12.63
CA GLY A 71 -8.77 -8.19 -13.50
C GLY A 71 -7.37 -8.80 -13.65
N GLY A 72 -6.31 -7.99 -13.57
CA GLY A 72 -4.92 -8.44 -13.60
C GLY A 72 -4.49 -9.22 -12.36
N ALA A 73 -5.14 -9.02 -11.21
CA ALA A 73 -4.87 -9.79 -9.99
C ALA A 73 -5.42 -11.22 -10.09
N VAL A 74 -6.54 -11.39 -10.80
CA VAL A 74 -7.17 -12.70 -11.00
C VAL A 74 -6.30 -13.56 -11.91
N GLY A 75 -5.83 -14.70 -11.41
CA GLY A 75 -4.94 -15.60 -12.16
C GLY A 75 -3.45 -15.25 -12.14
N SER A 76 -3.05 -14.16 -11.45
CA SER A 76 -1.64 -13.77 -11.32
C SER A 76 -0.82 -14.66 -10.36
N GLY A 77 -1.48 -15.55 -9.60
CA GLY A 77 -0.86 -16.27 -8.46
C GLY A 77 -0.63 -15.41 -7.22
N LEU A 78 -1.01 -14.14 -7.25
CA LEU A 78 -0.86 -13.19 -6.12
C LEU A 78 -2.20 -12.88 -5.44
N LEU A 79 -3.32 -13.40 -5.96
CA LEU A 79 -4.67 -13.01 -5.51
C LEU A 79 -4.90 -13.30 -4.03
N GLU A 80 -4.51 -14.46 -3.53
CA GLU A 80 -4.66 -14.79 -2.11
C GLU A 80 -3.83 -13.86 -1.22
N GLY A 81 -2.60 -13.55 -1.63
CA GLY A 81 -1.73 -12.61 -0.91
C GLY A 81 -2.33 -11.20 -0.88
N LEU A 82 -2.84 -10.72 -2.01
CA LEU A 82 -3.56 -9.45 -2.12
C LEU A 82 -4.79 -9.43 -1.20
N LEU A 83 -5.59 -10.50 -1.22
CA LEU A 83 -6.77 -10.57 -0.36
C LEU A 83 -6.41 -10.60 1.12
N VAL A 84 -5.31 -11.24 1.52
CA VAL A 84 -4.82 -11.18 2.91
C VAL A 84 -4.42 -9.75 3.27
N HIS A 85 -3.76 -9.00 2.38
CA HIS A 85 -3.43 -7.60 2.59
C HIS A 85 -4.69 -6.73 2.76
N GLU A 86 -5.64 -6.83 1.84
CA GLU A 86 -6.90 -6.08 1.92
C GLU A 86 -7.74 -6.45 3.15
N MET A 87 -7.77 -7.73 3.52
CA MET A 87 -8.43 -8.20 4.74
C MET A 87 -7.72 -7.72 6.02
N SER A 88 -6.43 -7.39 5.93
CA SER A 88 -5.71 -6.77 7.04
C SER A 88 -6.18 -5.34 7.30
N HIS A 89 -6.52 -4.57 6.25
CA HIS A 89 -7.22 -3.29 6.38
C HIS A 89 -8.59 -3.47 7.05
N VAL A 90 -9.38 -4.47 6.60
CA VAL A 90 -10.68 -4.80 7.24
C VAL A 90 -10.51 -5.02 8.74
N TYR A 91 -9.54 -5.86 9.14
CA TYR A 91 -9.28 -6.14 10.55
C TYR A 91 -8.92 -4.88 11.34
N ARG A 92 -8.07 -4.01 10.79
CA ARG A 92 -7.69 -2.73 11.40
C ARG A 92 -8.89 -1.80 11.61
N ILE A 93 -9.79 -1.72 10.61
CA ILE A 93 -11.02 -0.94 10.71
C ILE A 93 -11.95 -1.53 11.78
N GLN A 94 -12.17 -2.84 11.78
CA GLN A 94 -13.05 -3.52 12.74
C GLN A 94 -12.56 -3.42 14.18
N THR A 95 -11.25 -3.39 14.38
CA THR A 95 -10.64 -3.22 15.71
C THR A 95 -10.46 -1.77 16.13
N ASN A 96 -10.96 -0.82 15.33
CA ASN A 96 -10.83 0.62 15.56
C ASN A 96 -9.36 1.05 15.77
N HIS A 97 -8.44 0.44 15.03
CA HIS A 97 -7.02 0.79 15.12
C HIS A 97 -6.80 2.23 14.66
N SER A 98 -5.98 3.00 15.38
CA SER A 98 -5.77 4.44 15.13
C SER A 98 -5.36 4.74 13.69
N SER A 99 -4.56 3.88 13.06
CA SER A 99 -4.11 4.04 11.67
C SER A 99 -5.23 3.96 10.61
N HIS A 100 -6.36 3.33 10.94
CA HIS A 100 -7.49 3.14 10.04
C HIS A 100 -8.73 3.90 10.49
N ASN A 101 -8.56 4.89 11.35
CA ASN A 101 -9.63 5.79 11.75
C ASN A 101 -9.79 6.91 10.71
N GLY A 102 -10.87 6.86 9.92
CA GLY A 102 -11.13 7.82 8.84
C GLY A 102 -11.18 9.28 9.33
N GLN A 103 -11.73 9.53 10.53
CA GLN A 103 -11.78 10.88 11.08
C GLN A 103 -10.37 11.45 11.32
N ILE A 104 -9.42 10.65 11.82
CA ILE A 104 -8.04 11.11 12.05
C ILE A 104 -7.37 11.49 10.72
N LEU A 105 -7.62 10.71 9.66
CA LEU A 105 -7.07 10.99 8.34
C LEU A 105 -7.68 12.25 7.72
N GLU A 106 -9.00 12.42 7.82
CA GLU A 106 -9.69 13.64 7.38
C GLU A 106 -9.17 14.86 8.12
N GLU A 107 -9.05 14.80 9.46
CA GLU A 107 -8.48 15.86 10.27
C GLU A 107 -7.05 16.24 9.85
N ALA A 108 -6.21 15.26 9.50
CA ALA A 108 -4.85 15.50 9.03
C ALA A 108 -4.83 16.27 7.70
N ILE A 109 -5.69 15.89 6.75
CA ILE A 109 -5.84 16.53 5.44
C ILE A 109 -6.41 17.95 5.60
N ASP A 110 -7.48 18.11 6.39
CA ASP A 110 -8.12 19.41 6.65
C ASP A 110 -7.17 20.40 7.33
N ASN A 111 -6.39 19.93 8.32
CA ASN A 111 -5.42 20.76 8.99
C ASN A 111 -4.28 21.21 8.07
N LEU A 112 -3.93 20.39 7.09
CA LEU A 112 -2.99 20.76 6.04
C LEU A 112 -3.62 21.79 5.09
N GLY A 113 -4.84 21.56 4.60
CA GLY A 113 -5.57 22.45 3.69
C GLY A 113 -5.84 23.85 4.24
N LYS A 114 -5.90 24.00 5.58
CA LYS A 114 -5.98 25.32 6.24
C LYS A 114 -4.67 26.13 6.14
N LYS A 115 -3.56 25.47 5.89
CA LYS A 115 -2.21 26.08 5.87
C LYS A 115 -1.67 26.28 4.46
N VAL A 116 -2.01 25.40 3.54
CA VAL A 116 -1.45 25.36 2.17
C VAL A 116 -2.55 25.07 1.17
N VAL A 117 -2.60 25.84 0.08
CA VAL A 117 -3.47 25.54 -1.07
C VAL A 117 -2.71 24.57 -1.98
N LEU A 118 -3.18 23.32 -2.02
CA LEU A 118 -2.57 22.26 -2.81
C LEU A 118 -3.20 22.12 -4.19
N ARG A 119 -2.36 21.91 -5.21
CA ARG A 119 -2.80 21.49 -6.56
C ARG A 119 -3.23 20.02 -6.54
N ASP A 120 -3.98 19.56 -7.54
CA ASP A 120 -4.52 18.19 -7.61
C ASP A 120 -3.43 17.10 -7.44
N TYR A 121 -2.29 17.25 -8.12
CA TYR A 121 -1.21 16.27 -7.99
C TYR A 121 -0.57 16.27 -6.59
N GLN A 122 -0.53 17.43 -5.92
CA GLN A 122 -0.02 17.54 -4.56
C GLN A 122 -0.98 16.89 -3.56
N GLN A 123 -2.29 17.12 -3.74
CA GLN A 123 -3.32 16.43 -2.94
C GLN A 123 -3.19 14.92 -3.10
N LYS A 124 -3.04 14.43 -4.35
CA LYS A 124 -2.82 13.01 -4.59
C LYS A 124 -1.60 12.48 -3.86
N ILE A 125 -0.47 13.17 -3.91
CA ILE A 125 0.76 12.76 -3.19
C ILE A 125 0.51 12.70 -1.68
N ILE A 126 -0.19 13.66 -1.08
CA ILE A 126 -0.53 13.63 0.34
C ILE A 126 -1.40 12.43 0.69
N HIS A 127 -2.41 12.13 -0.13
CA HIS A 127 -3.23 10.92 0.06
C HIS A 127 -2.39 9.64 -0.04
N ASP A 128 -1.52 9.53 -1.04
CA ASP A 128 -0.63 8.38 -1.22
C ASP A 128 0.30 8.19 0.00
N LEU A 129 0.85 9.27 0.56
CA LEU A 129 1.68 9.23 1.77
C LEU A 129 0.92 8.71 3.01
N LEU A 130 -0.33 9.12 3.18
CA LEU A 130 -1.18 8.63 4.28
C LEU A 130 -1.54 7.16 4.09
N ASN A 131 -1.87 6.76 2.86
CA ASN A 131 -2.12 5.36 2.51
C ASN A 131 -0.87 4.50 2.77
N ASP A 132 0.32 4.98 2.44
CA ASP A 132 1.59 4.28 2.70
C ASP A 132 1.78 3.93 4.18
N ILE A 133 1.33 4.81 5.10
CA ILE A 133 1.37 4.51 6.54
C ILE A 133 0.31 3.47 6.92
N GLN A 134 -0.90 3.58 6.37
CA GLN A 134 -1.96 2.59 6.61
C GLN A 134 -1.55 1.19 6.13
N ASP A 135 -0.95 1.12 4.95
CA ASP A 135 -0.46 -0.12 4.39
C ASP A 135 0.62 -0.77 5.27
N LEU A 136 1.53 0.02 5.87
CA LEU A 136 2.51 -0.53 6.82
C LEU A 136 1.84 -1.26 7.99
N TYR A 137 0.76 -0.71 8.55
CA TYR A 137 0.00 -1.36 9.61
C TYR A 137 -0.79 -2.58 9.11
N ALA A 138 -1.32 -2.54 7.89
CA ALA A 138 -1.95 -3.71 7.28
C ALA A 138 -0.92 -4.81 7.00
N ASP A 139 0.25 -4.43 6.51
CA ASP A 139 1.35 -5.34 6.21
C ASP A 139 1.93 -6.02 7.46
N ASP A 140 1.90 -5.37 8.63
CA ASP A 140 2.24 -6.03 9.90
C ASP A 140 1.39 -7.27 10.16
N ILE A 141 0.14 -7.28 9.72
CA ILE A 141 -0.75 -8.44 9.78
C ILE A 141 -0.49 -9.39 8.60
N SER A 142 -0.50 -8.87 7.38
CA SER A 142 -0.37 -9.71 6.18
C SER A 142 0.93 -10.50 6.16
N PHE A 143 2.05 -9.91 6.58
CA PHE A 143 3.32 -10.63 6.72
C PHE A 143 3.29 -11.73 7.80
N LYS A 144 2.59 -11.50 8.93
CA LYS A 144 2.40 -12.55 9.95
C LYS A 144 1.60 -13.73 9.41
N VAL A 145 0.56 -13.45 8.61
CA VAL A 145 -0.30 -14.45 7.99
C VAL A 145 0.44 -15.22 6.89
N LEU A 146 1.12 -14.50 5.99
CA LEU A 146 1.75 -15.07 4.79
C LEU A 146 3.05 -15.82 5.08
N ARG A 147 3.83 -15.41 6.09
CA ARG A 147 5.12 -16.04 6.45
C ARG A 147 5.00 -17.53 6.72
N ASN A 148 3.88 -17.99 7.23
CA ASN A 148 3.62 -19.39 7.54
C ASN A 148 2.78 -20.09 6.48
N SER A 149 2.64 -19.48 5.31
CA SER A 149 1.81 -19.94 4.20
C SER A 149 2.68 -20.40 3.02
N PRO A 150 2.26 -21.44 2.28
CA PRO A 150 2.93 -21.83 1.03
C PRO A 150 2.61 -20.88 -0.15
N ILE A 151 1.77 -19.86 0.05
CA ILE A 151 1.28 -18.97 -1.02
C ILE A 151 2.36 -18.03 -1.52
N MET A 152 3.25 -17.58 -0.62
CA MET A 152 4.34 -16.70 -1.00
C MET A 152 5.67 -17.22 -0.47
N ALA A 153 6.57 -17.58 -1.36
CA ALA A 153 7.92 -17.97 -0.99
C ALA A 153 8.72 -16.73 -0.50
N SER A 154 9.65 -16.95 0.41
CA SER A 154 10.46 -15.87 1.01
C SER A 154 11.21 -15.03 -0.04
N ASP A 155 11.71 -15.66 -1.09
CA ASP A 155 12.41 -15.00 -2.19
C ASP A 155 11.47 -14.15 -3.09
N GLN A 156 10.21 -14.55 -3.21
CA GLN A 156 9.19 -13.74 -3.90
C GLN A 156 8.87 -12.47 -3.11
N MET A 157 8.74 -12.59 -1.79
CA MET A 157 8.51 -11.44 -0.91
C MET A 157 9.69 -10.48 -0.93
N THR A 158 10.93 -10.99 -0.89
CA THR A 158 12.14 -10.19 -1.03
C THR A 158 12.14 -9.42 -2.35
N ARG A 159 11.93 -10.11 -3.48
CA ARG A 159 11.89 -9.46 -4.81
C ARG A 159 10.79 -8.41 -4.90
N PHE A 160 9.61 -8.69 -4.39
CA PHE A 160 8.49 -7.76 -4.38
C PHE A 160 8.85 -6.44 -3.68
N LEU A 161 9.44 -6.48 -2.48
CA LEU A 161 9.85 -5.28 -1.77
C LEU A 161 11.05 -4.58 -2.43
N GLN A 162 11.99 -5.33 -2.99
CA GLN A 162 13.11 -4.76 -3.74
C GLN A 162 12.64 -3.98 -4.97
N ASP A 163 11.65 -4.49 -5.70
CA ASP A 163 11.13 -3.88 -6.92
C ASP A 163 10.31 -2.59 -6.63
N TRP A 164 9.90 -2.37 -5.38
CA TRP A 164 9.27 -1.13 -4.95
C TRP A 164 10.26 0.03 -4.89
N VAL A 165 11.52 -0.22 -4.57
CA VAL A 165 12.52 0.84 -4.45
C VAL A 165 12.89 1.37 -5.84
N LYS A 166 12.71 2.67 -6.03
CA LYS A 166 13.01 3.37 -7.30
C LYS A 166 14.45 3.86 -7.29
N ASP A 167 15.13 3.74 -8.41
CA ASP A 167 16.52 4.12 -8.63
C ASP A 167 16.69 5.38 -9.46
N GLU A 168 15.60 5.86 -10.09
CA GLU A 168 15.61 7.05 -10.94
C GLU A 168 14.61 8.11 -10.43
N PRO A 169 15.02 9.41 -10.42
CA PRO A 169 14.13 10.51 -10.09
C PRO A 169 13.21 10.87 -11.26
N ALA A 170 12.08 11.49 -10.93
CA ALA A 170 11.25 12.15 -11.92
C ALA A 170 12.00 13.32 -12.53
N LYS A 171 11.90 13.46 -13.85
CA LYS A 171 12.46 14.56 -14.63
C LYS A 171 11.43 15.01 -15.65
N SER A 172 10.78 16.13 -15.37
CA SER A 172 9.83 16.77 -16.26
C SER A 172 10.34 18.15 -16.67
N ARG A 173 9.46 18.98 -17.22
CA ARG A 173 9.75 20.40 -17.50
C ARG A 173 9.29 21.33 -16.37
N ASP A 174 8.68 20.80 -15.33
CA ASP A 174 8.19 21.54 -14.17
C ASP A 174 9.02 21.15 -12.93
N ALA A 175 9.99 21.98 -12.59
CA ALA A 175 10.89 21.74 -11.46
C ALA A 175 10.15 21.66 -10.12
N VAL A 176 9.05 22.40 -9.94
CA VAL A 176 8.24 22.34 -8.71
C VAL A 176 7.53 20.99 -8.60
N MET A 177 6.95 20.52 -9.70
CA MET A 177 6.32 19.20 -9.76
C MET A 177 7.35 18.08 -9.54
N ASP A 178 8.52 18.17 -10.17
CA ASP A 178 9.61 17.21 -9.98
C ASP A 178 10.08 17.17 -8.52
N GLY A 179 10.17 18.33 -7.85
CA GLY A 179 10.50 18.41 -6.43
C GLY A 179 9.53 17.61 -5.55
N TRP A 180 8.23 17.79 -5.76
CA TRP A 180 7.18 17.06 -5.04
C TRP A 180 7.21 15.56 -5.32
N ILE A 181 7.34 15.18 -6.59
CA ILE A 181 7.39 13.76 -7.00
C ILE A 181 8.65 13.10 -6.42
N ASN A 182 9.80 13.76 -6.48
CA ASN A 182 11.05 13.21 -5.95
C ASN A 182 11.04 13.09 -4.42
N ALA A 183 10.42 14.04 -3.70
CA ALA A 183 10.17 13.89 -2.28
C ALA A 183 9.25 12.68 -1.98
N SER A 184 8.20 12.48 -2.78
CA SER A 184 7.31 11.32 -2.67
C SER A 184 8.04 10.01 -2.96
N ILE A 185 8.85 9.93 -4.01
CA ILE A 185 9.66 8.73 -4.31
C ILE A 185 10.63 8.44 -3.15
N MET A 186 11.27 9.45 -2.60
CA MET A 186 12.18 9.29 -1.46
C MET A 186 11.47 8.70 -0.24
N THR A 187 10.27 9.19 0.10
CA THR A 187 9.49 8.63 1.22
C THR A 187 8.98 7.22 0.92
N HIS A 188 8.62 6.93 -0.32
CA HIS A 188 8.24 5.59 -0.76
C HIS A 188 9.40 4.60 -0.67
N ASN A 189 10.61 4.98 -1.10
CA ASN A 189 11.82 4.19 -0.91
C ASN A 189 12.11 3.95 0.57
N ALA A 190 11.95 5.00 1.40
CA ALA A 190 12.12 4.89 2.85
C ALA A 190 11.11 3.89 3.46
N ARG A 191 9.84 3.90 3.01
CA ARG A 191 8.83 2.93 3.40
C ARG A 191 9.23 1.51 3.01
N ALA A 192 9.61 1.28 1.75
CA ALA A 192 9.95 -0.06 1.27
C ALA A 192 11.11 -0.68 2.08
N ILE A 193 12.16 0.10 2.34
CA ILE A 193 13.30 -0.34 3.14
C ILE A 193 12.94 -0.52 4.62
N ALA A 194 12.15 0.40 5.20
CA ALA A 194 11.64 0.25 6.56
C ALA A 194 10.78 -1.01 6.71
N GLN A 195 9.96 -1.33 5.72
CA GLN A 195 9.12 -2.53 5.71
C GLN A 195 9.96 -3.82 5.67
N MET A 196 11.04 -3.85 4.88
CA MET A 196 11.98 -4.97 4.90
C MET A 196 12.56 -5.17 6.30
N ALA A 197 13.01 -4.10 6.96
CA ALA A 197 13.56 -4.16 8.32
C ALA A 197 12.50 -4.62 9.35
N ARG A 198 11.29 -4.03 9.35
CA ARG A 198 10.16 -4.41 10.25
C ARG A 198 9.84 -5.88 10.16
N HIS A 199 9.84 -6.42 8.96
CA HIS A 199 9.45 -7.81 8.70
C HIS A 199 10.64 -8.76 8.61
N ARG A 200 11.87 -8.29 8.86
CA ARG A 200 13.10 -9.10 8.79
C ARG A 200 13.21 -9.81 7.44
N VAL A 201 12.91 -9.09 6.37
CA VAL A 201 13.12 -9.52 4.99
C VAL A 201 14.52 -9.07 4.59
N GLU A 202 15.38 -10.01 4.23
CA GLU A 202 16.75 -9.71 3.83
C GLU A 202 16.78 -9.06 2.44
N ASP A 203 17.53 -7.96 2.29
CA ASP A 203 17.83 -7.36 0.98
C ASP A 203 18.89 -8.19 0.25
N THR A 204 18.49 -9.33 -0.30
CA THR A 204 19.40 -10.25 -0.97
C THR A 204 20.12 -9.56 -2.13
N GLY A 205 21.44 -9.53 -2.05
CA GLY A 205 22.30 -8.85 -3.03
C GLY A 205 22.33 -7.33 -2.92
N GLY A 206 21.71 -6.73 -1.88
CA GLY A 206 21.72 -5.29 -1.62
C GLY A 206 21.02 -4.46 -2.70
N ARG A 207 20.02 -5.04 -3.41
CA ARG A 207 19.36 -4.41 -4.56
C ARG A 207 18.55 -3.18 -4.16
N ALA A 208 17.81 -3.27 -3.07
CA ALA A 208 17.02 -2.14 -2.56
C ALA A 208 17.92 -0.98 -2.11
N GLU A 209 18.97 -1.29 -1.35
CA GLU A 209 19.94 -0.28 -0.92
C GLU A 209 20.67 0.37 -2.10
N GLN A 210 21.08 -0.41 -3.11
CA GLN A 210 21.75 0.10 -4.30
C GLN A 210 20.82 1.01 -5.12
N ALA A 211 19.57 0.60 -5.34
CA ALA A 211 18.56 1.39 -6.05
C ALA A 211 18.32 2.71 -5.32
N ASN A 212 18.10 2.67 -4.01
CA ASN A 212 17.90 3.87 -3.22
C ASN A 212 19.12 4.80 -3.23
N LYS A 213 20.34 4.25 -3.11
CA LYS A 213 21.58 5.04 -3.21
C LYS A 213 21.72 5.72 -4.58
N SER A 214 21.39 5.01 -5.66
CA SER A 214 21.34 5.58 -7.01
C SER A 214 20.36 6.76 -7.06
N PHE A 215 19.14 6.58 -6.59
CA PHE A 215 18.12 7.62 -6.53
C PHE A 215 18.58 8.84 -5.72
N LEU A 216 19.03 8.64 -4.48
CA LEU A 216 19.44 9.72 -3.58
C LEU A 216 20.61 10.55 -4.13
N SER A 217 21.51 9.94 -4.92
CA SER A 217 22.63 10.65 -5.56
C SER A 217 22.22 11.59 -6.68
N GLN A 218 20.99 11.47 -7.18
CA GLN A 218 20.48 12.22 -8.34
C GLN A 218 19.48 13.33 -7.98
N ILE A 219 19.06 13.41 -6.72
CA ILE A 219 18.10 14.41 -6.22
C ILE A 219 18.79 15.49 -5.38
N SER A 220 18.03 16.52 -4.98
CA SER A 220 18.61 17.59 -4.18
C SER A 220 19.10 17.09 -2.81
N PRO A 221 20.22 17.60 -2.30
CA PRO A 221 20.77 17.20 -0.99
C PRO A 221 19.79 17.43 0.17
N SER A 222 18.89 18.42 0.06
CA SER A 222 17.87 18.72 1.07
C SER A 222 16.85 17.60 1.20
N VAL A 223 16.42 16.99 0.08
CA VAL A 223 15.53 15.82 0.06
C VAL A 223 16.29 14.58 0.49
N ALA A 224 17.45 14.30 -0.12
CA ALA A 224 18.26 13.12 0.18
C ALA A 224 18.62 13.03 1.67
N GLY A 225 18.95 14.16 2.30
CA GLY A 225 19.32 14.22 3.72
C GLY A 225 18.17 13.88 4.70
N ARG A 226 16.92 13.80 4.22
CA ARG A 226 15.76 13.42 5.05
C ARG A 226 15.39 11.94 4.96
N PHE A 227 16.02 11.18 4.07
CA PHE A 227 15.72 9.76 3.88
C PHE A 227 15.75 8.97 5.19
N GLU A 228 16.82 9.10 5.98
CA GLU A 228 16.99 8.35 7.25
C GLU A 228 15.93 8.74 8.30
N TYR A 229 15.47 9.99 8.31
CA TYR A 229 14.37 10.41 9.18
C TYR A 229 13.09 9.62 8.84
N PHE A 230 12.68 9.61 7.57
CA PHE A 230 11.47 8.91 7.14
C PHE A 230 11.58 7.40 7.31
N ARG A 231 12.74 6.81 6.94
CA ARG A 231 13.00 5.39 7.15
C ARG A 231 12.86 5.00 8.61
N ASN A 232 13.54 5.71 9.52
CA ASN A 232 13.51 5.40 10.94
C ASN A 232 12.11 5.60 11.56
N LEU A 233 11.39 6.65 11.16
CA LEU A 233 10.03 6.88 11.62
C LEU A 233 9.12 5.72 11.22
N LEU A 234 9.14 5.30 9.95
CA LEU A 234 8.29 4.25 9.42
C LEU A 234 8.68 2.86 9.93
N GLU A 235 9.97 2.59 10.13
CA GLU A 235 10.46 1.36 10.73
C GLU A 235 9.98 1.17 12.18
N ASN A 236 9.90 2.26 12.95
CA ASN A 236 9.58 2.26 14.37
C ASN A 236 8.13 2.62 14.72
N LEU A 237 7.21 2.56 13.75
CA LEU A 237 5.78 2.73 14.03
C LEU A 237 5.31 1.68 15.05
N ARG A 238 4.68 2.16 16.14
CA ARG A 238 4.20 1.29 17.21
C ARG A 238 2.78 0.80 16.94
N GLU A 239 2.52 -0.44 17.27
CA GLU A 239 1.19 -1.08 17.16
C GLU A 239 0.16 -0.46 18.12
N ASP A 240 0.60 -0.01 19.28
CA ASP A 240 -0.25 0.43 20.40
C ASP A 240 -0.43 1.95 20.47
N MET A 241 -0.23 2.66 19.35
CA MET A 241 -0.40 4.12 19.33
C MET A 241 -1.85 4.52 19.62
N THR A 242 -2.01 5.42 20.57
CA THR A 242 -3.30 6.08 20.81
C THR A 242 -3.69 6.96 19.64
N ALA A 243 -4.98 7.32 19.55
CA ALA A 243 -5.46 8.26 18.54
C ALA A 243 -4.73 9.62 18.57
N GLU A 244 -4.37 10.10 19.77
CA GLU A 244 -3.64 11.36 19.94
C GLU A 244 -2.20 11.25 19.44
N GLU A 245 -1.49 10.20 19.83
CA GLU A 245 -0.12 9.92 19.33
C GLU A 245 -0.09 9.77 17.82
N TYR A 246 -1.10 9.08 17.23
CA TYR A 246 -1.18 8.90 15.80
C TYR A 246 -1.46 10.23 15.07
N ARG A 247 -2.34 11.11 15.60
CA ARG A 247 -2.52 12.48 15.07
C ARG A 247 -1.21 13.27 15.09
N ALA A 248 -0.48 13.22 16.20
CA ALA A 248 0.80 13.91 16.32
C ALA A 248 1.84 13.38 15.30
N LEU A 249 1.89 12.06 15.12
CA LEU A 249 2.75 11.41 14.11
C LEU A 249 2.41 11.88 12.70
N LEU A 250 1.14 11.86 12.30
CA LEU A 250 0.72 12.30 10.97
C LEU A 250 1.04 13.79 10.74
N ALA A 251 0.79 14.64 11.75
CA ALA A 251 1.08 16.06 11.65
C ALA A 251 2.58 16.32 11.47
N ASP A 252 3.44 15.59 12.18
CA ASP A 252 4.90 15.70 12.04
C ASP A 252 5.37 15.15 10.70
N TYR A 253 4.89 13.98 10.29
CA TYR A 253 5.22 13.33 9.02
C TYR A 253 4.92 14.25 7.82
N LEU A 254 3.70 14.79 7.77
CA LEU A 254 3.29 15.69 6.70
C LEU A 254 4.07 17.02 6.73
N ARG A 255 4.34 17.57 7.91
CA ARG A 255 5.15 18.77 8.06
C ARG A 255 6.56 18.57 7.53
N GLN A 256 7.21 17.45 7.89
CA GLN A 256 8.56 17.13 7.41
C GLN A 256 8.59 16.88 5.90
N PHE A 257 7.53 16.26 5.36
CA PHE A 257 7.40 16.10 3.91
C PHE A 257 7.29 17.44 3.19
N LEU A 258 6.42 18.35 3.65
CA LEU A 258 6.25 19.67 3.04
C LEU A 258 7.55 20.49 3.07
N GLU A 259 8.30 20.43 4.17
CA GLU A 259 9.58 21.14 4.30
C GLU A 259 10.58 20.78 3.19
N ILE A 260 10.53 19.57 2.66
CA ILE A 260 11.43 19.13 1.58
C ILE A 260 10.80 19.28 0.19
N ALA A 261 9.48 19.10 0.08
CA ALA A 261 8.79 19.20 -1.22
C ALA A 261 8.68 20.65 -1.73
N GLU A 262 8.62 21.65 -0.83
CA GLU A 262 8.50 23.07 -1.19
C GLU A 262 9.84 23.78 -1.42
N LYS A 263 10.95 23.22 -0.96
CA LYS A 263 12.28 23.85 -1.02
C LYS A 263 13.08 23.51 -2.28
N ASN A 264 12.49 22.79 -3.23
CA ASN A 264 13.16 22.38 -4.47
C ASN A 264 12.73 23.21 -5.67
#